data_95d0f1416cb4f6941707d14c3ed0c112
#
_entry.id   95d0f1416cb4f6941707d14c3ed0c112
#
_cell.length_a   1.000
_cell.length_b   1.000
_cell.length_c   1.000
_cell.angle_alpha   90.00
_cell.angle_beta   90.00
_cell.angle_gamma   90.00
#
_symmetry.space_group_name_H-M   'P 1'
#
loop_
_entity.id
_entity.type
_entity.pdbx_description
1 polymer ?
#
loop_
_entity_poly.entity_id
_entity_poly.type
_entity_poly.pdbx_seq_one_letter_code
_entity_poly.pdbx_strand_id
1 'polypeptide(L)'
;MRATVITATCLLLASASAQQDKPTMSATLAGKAVLEAYVSAWNRHDFGALDKLLTPDALHEDVAQGVHAQGLGEIKKFMRDEIEGEPDVEWRLTTIVDAGPVVAAEWTWTGTYTGQGPTGPVKAQRISGRGASVVVIENGRIKRFTDYYDLASFFPKAPTANAAQSDDAVRR
;
A
#
# COMPACT_ATOMS: atom_id res chain seq x y z
N MET A 1 -19.17 65.94 52.79
CA MET A 1 -19.66 64.62 52.38
C MET A 1 -19.15 64.31 50.97
N ARG A 2 -18.16 63.46 50.81
CA ARG A 2 -17.62 63.05 49.51
C ARG A 2 -18.00 61.57 49.29
N ALA A 3 -18.81 61.33 48.30
CA ALA A 3 -19.21 59.99 47.93
C ALA A 3 -18.14 59.35 47.00
N THR A 4 -17.57 58.25 47.44
CA THR A 4 -16.61 57.45 46.62
C THR A 4 -17.38 56.42 45.79
N VAL A 5 -17.28 56.55 44.47
CA VAL A 5 -17.84 55.62 43.54
C VAL A 5 -16.80 54.47 43.28
N ILE A 6 -17.15 53.27 43.65
CA ILE A 6 -16.32 52.10 43.37
C ILE A 6 -16.81 51.52 42.05
N THR A 7 -15.95 51.61 41.02
CA THR A 7 -16.22 51.00 39.72
C THR A 7 -15.70 49.53 39.74
N ALA A 8 -16.60 48.57 39.67
CA ALA A 8 -16.25 47.16 39.57
C ALA A 8 -15.95 46.81 38.10
N THR A 9 -14.68 46.50 37.78
CA THR A 9 -14.25 46.01 36.47
C THR A 9 -14.47 44.50 36.40
N CYS A 10 -15.45 44.10 35.63
CA CYS A 10 -15.73 42.67 35.37
C CYS A 10 -14.76 42.15 34.32
N LEU A 11 -13.81 41.32 34.73
CA LEU A 11 -12.84 40.67 33.83
C LEU A 11 -13.53 39.42 33.18
N LEU A 12 -13.93 39.52 31.91
CA LEU A 12 -14.40 38.38 31.13
C LEU A 12 -13.22 37.54 30.72
N LEU A 13 -13.04 36.38 31.36
CA LEU A 13 -12.15 35.35 30.91
C LEU A 13 -12.79 34.60 29.71
N ALA A 14 -12.32 34.87 28.50
CA ALA A 14 -12.67 34.11 27.32
C ALA A 14 -11.94 32.78 27.37
N SER A 15 -12.66 31.70 27.69
CA SER A 15 -12.17 30.33 27.56
C SER A 15 -12.09 29.97 26.07
N ALA A 16 -10.89 29.97 25.49
CA ALA A 16 -10.65 29.42 24.17
C ALA A 16 -10.76 27.87 24.25
N SER A 17 -11.91 27.36 23.86
CA SER A 17 -12.08 25.93 23.63
C SER A 17 -11.25 25.55 22.44
N ALA A 18 -10.15 24.82 22.65
CA ALA A 18 -9.43 24.14 21.58
C ALA A 18 -10.35 23.07 21.00
N GLN A 19 -10.93 23.37 19.86
CA GLN A 19 -11.71 22.42 19.07
C GLN A 19 -10.71 21.41 18.52
N GLN A 20 -10.65 20.23 19.14
CA GLN A 20 -9.98 19.08 18.53
C GLN A 20 -10.85 18.67 17.34
N ASP A 21 -10.37 19.00 16.15
CA ASP A 21 -10.96 18.49 14.91
C ASP A 21 -10.88 16.96 14.95
N LYS A 22 -12.01 16.30 15.27
CA LYS A 22 -12.18 14.89 15.01
C LYS A 22 -12.01 14.69 13.50
N PRO A 23 -11.15 13.77 13.05
CA PRO A 23 -11.09 13.45 11.64
C PRO A 23 -12.49 13.08 11.16
N THR A 24 -13.02 13.87 10.24
CA THR A 24 -14.35 13.64 9.68
C THR A 24 -14.34 12.30 8.94
N MET A 25 -15.35 11.46 9.14
CA MET A 25 -15.53 10.18 8.45
C MET A 25 -15.37 10.28 6.91
N SER A 26 -15.56 11.46 6.35
CA SER A 26 -15.34 11.74 4.91
C SER A 26 -13.87 11.62 4.49
N ALA A 27 -12.91 12.01 5.34
CA ALA A 27 -11.48 11.86 5.03
C ALA A 27 -11.03 10.39 5.11
N THR A 28 -11.63 9.62 6.02
CA THR A 28 -11.37 8.19 6.21
C THR A 28 -11.80 7.36 4.97
N LEU A 29 -12.97 7.66 4.41
CA LEU A 29 -13.45 7.02 3.19
C LEU A 29 -12.60 7.38 1.96
N ALA A 30 -12.00 8.55 1.92
CA ALA A 30 -11.17 9.00 0.80
C ALA A 30 -9.88 8.16 0.67
N GLY A 31 -9.20 7.83 1.76
CA GLY A 31 -7.97 7.06 1.75
C GLY A 31 -8.17 5.66 1.20
N LYS A 32 -9.17 4.94 1.73
CA LYS A 32 -9.58 3.63 1.23
C LYS A 32 -9.92 3.67 -0.26
N ALA A 33 -10.73 4.64 -0.69
CA ALA A 33 -11.17 4.74 -2.08
C ALA A 33 -9.99 5.01 -3.04
N VAL A 34 -9.02 5.82 -2.63
CA VAL A 34 -7.81 6.07 -3.42
C VAL A 34 -6.96 4.81 -3.56
N LEU A 35 -6.79 4.03 -2.49
CA LEU A 35 -6.07 2.77 -2.53
C LEU A 35 -6.77 1.74 -3.43
N GLU A 36 -8.09 1.59 -3.31
CA GLU A 36 -8.88 0.69 -4.16
C GLU A 36 -8.77 1.10 -5.64
N ALA A 37 -8.81 2.39 -5.94
CA ALA A 37 -8.65 2.91 -7.29
C ALA A 37 -7.22 2.64 -7.84
N TYR A 38 -6.19 2.75 -6.98
CA TYR A 38 -4.80 2.47 -7.35
C TYR A 38 -4.61 0.99 -7.72
N VAL A 39 -5.06 0.06 -6.87
CA VAL A 39 -5.00 -1.39 -7.15
C VAL A 39 -5.81 -1.74 -8.40
N SER A 40 -6.97 -1.09 -8.59
CA SER A 40 -7.78 -1.26 -9.81
C SER A 40 -7.06 -0.75 -11.07
N ALA A 41 -6.26 0.32 -10.98
CA ALA A 41 -5.45 0.81 -12.09
C ALA A 41 -4.35 -0.19 -12.48
N TRP A 42 -3.69 -0.80 -11.49
CA TRP A 42 -2.74 -1.88 -11.71
C TRP A 42 -3.36 -3.06 -12.45
N ASN A 43 -4.47 -3.60 -11.95
CA ASN A 43 -5.16 -4.74 -12.56
C ASN A 43 -5.68 -4.46 -13.99
N ARG A 44 -5.90 -3.20 -14.34
CA ARG A 44 -6.31 -2.79 -15.70
C ARG A 44 -5.16 -2.30 -16.57
N HIS A 45 -3.93 -2.29 -16.04
CA HIS A 45 -2.76 -1.72 -16.71
C HIS A 45 -2.97 -0.25 -17.12
N ASP A 46 -3.71 0.51 -16.30
CA ASP A 46 -4.10 1.90 -16.58
C ASP A 46 -3.06 2.89 -16.05
N PHE A 47 -2.00 3.08 -16.82
CA PHE A 47 -0.92 4.04 -16.48
C PHE A 47 -1.41 5.48 -16.42
N GLY A 48 -2.50 5.81 -17.14
CA GLY A 48 -3.07 7.16 -17.15
C GLY A 48 -3.79 7.52 -15.86
N ALA A 49 -4.37 6.53 -15.18
CA ALA A 49 -5.02 6.75 -13.89
C ALA A 49 -4.04 7.22 -12.81
N LEU A 50 -2.76 6.82 -12.88
CA LEU A 50 -1.74 7.18 -11.90
C LEU A 50 -1.52 8.70 -11.79
N ASP A 51 -1.72 9.46 -12.87
CA ASP A 51 -1.60 10.93 -12.85
C ASP A 51 -2.59 11.61 -11.91
N LYS A 52 -3.73 10.96 -11.65
CA LYS A 52 -4.78 11.46 -10.76
C LYS A 52 -4.68 10.89 -9.35
N LEU A 53 -4.14 9.69 -9.23
CA LEU A 53 -4.10 8.93 -7.98
C LEU A 53 -2.84 9.23 -7.14
N LEU A 54 -1.75 9.65 -7.78
CA LEU A 54 -0.47 9.93 -7.13
C LEU A 54 -0.18 11.44 -7.09
N THR A 55 0.58 11.89 -6.08
CA THR A 55 1.19 13.22 -6.13
C THR A 55 2.31 13.22 -7.16
N PRO A 56 2.67 14.39 -7.77
CA PRO A 56 3.73 14.44 -8.77
C PRO A 56 5.09 13.90 -8.29
N ASP A 57 5.34 14.04 -7.00
CA ASP A 57 6.55 13.63 -6.28
C ASP A 57 6.31 12.41 -5.37
N ALA A 58 5.33 11.58 -5.70
CA ALA A 58 5.04 10.36 -4.94
C ALA A 58 6.26 9.43 -4.90
N LEU A 59 6.38 8.67 -3.81
CA LEU A 59 7.38 7.62 -3.65
C LEU A 59 6.68 6.26 -3.62
N HIS A 60 7.11 5.33 -4.45
CA HIS A 60 6.77 3.91 -4.35
C HIS A 60 8.00 3.12 -3.93
N GLU A 61 7.88 2.41 -2.83
CA GLU A 61 8.93 1.56 -2.27
C GLU A 61 8.46 0.10 -2.29
N ASP A 62 9.20 -0.77 -2.94
CA ASP A 62 9.07 -2.21 -2.79
C ASP A 62 10.26 -2.72 -1.96
N VAL A 63 9.99 -2.99 -0.69
CA VAL A 63 11.05 -3.36 0.28
C VAL A 63 11.66 -4.72 -0.05
N ALA A 64 10.86 -5.65 -0.56
CA ALA A 64 11.31 -7.00 -0.87
C ALA A 64 12.21 -7.05 -2.12
N GLN A 65 11.96 -6.19 -3.09
CA GLN A 65 12.79 -6.05 -4.29
C GLN A 65 13.88 -4.98 -4.16
N GLY A 66 13.84 -4.16 -3.11
CA GLY A 66 14.76 -3.04 -2.94
C GLY A 66 14.53 -1.89 -3.92
N VAL A 67 13.29 -1.72 -4.39
CA VAL A 67 12.92 -0.67 -5.35
C VAL A 67 12.53 0.61 -4.62
N HIS A 68 13.00 1.74 -5.16
CA HIS A 68 12.61 3.10 -4.77
C HIS A 68 12.31 3.90 -6.04
N ALA A 69 11.03 4.00 -6.40
CA ALA A 69 10.59 4.74 -7.58
C ALA A 69 10.03 6.11 -7.14
N GLN A 70 10.74 7.19 -7.50
CA GLN A 70 10.41 8.56 -7.11
C GLN A 70 9.77 9.33 -8.27
N GLY A 71 8.55 9.78 -8.06
CA GLY A 71 7.76 10.54 -9.03
C GLY A 71 7.06 9.67 -10.06
N LEU A 72 6.09 10.28 -10.77
CA LEU A 72 5.19 9.59 -11.71
C LEU A 72 5.92 8.81 -12.80
N GLY A 73 7.03 9.34 -13.31
CA GLY A 73 7.79 8.70 -14.40
C GLY A 73 8.39 7.36 -14.00
N GLU A 74 9.07 7.32 -12.84
CA GLU A 74 9.69 6.10 -12.32
C GLU A 74 8.65 5.09 -11.83
N ILE A 75 7.57 5.55 -11.17
CA ILE A 75 6.48 4.68 -10.73
C ILE A 75 5.78 4.02 -11.93
N LYS A 76 5.51 4.76 -12.99
CA LYS A 76 4.94 4.20 -14.22
C LYS A 76 5.90 3.24 -14.92
N LYS A 77 7.22 3.51 -14.86
CA LYS A 77 8.20 2.57 -15.39
C LYS A 77 8.20 1.28 -14.59
N PHE A 78 8.26 1.35 -13.25
CA PHE A 78 8.19 0.21 -12.36
C PHE A 78 6.93 -0.64 -12.64
N MET A 79 5.75 -0.01 -12.71
CA MET A 79 4.51 -0.71 -13.05
C MET A 79 4.58 -1.41 -14.41
N ARG A 80 5.20 -0.80 -15.43
CA ARG A 80 5.36 -1.45 -16.75
C ARG A 80 6.25 -2.67 -16.69
N ASP A 81 7.39 -2.55 -15.99
CA ASP A 81 8.36 -3.64 -15.85
C ASP A 81 7.73 -4.86 -15.14
N GLU A 82 6.94 -4.61 -14.08
CA GLU A 82 6.19 -5.68 -13.37
C GLU A 82 5.15 -6.35 -14.28
N ILE A 83 4.35 -5.56 -14.99
CA ILE A 83 3.32 -6.07 -15.91
C ILE A 83 3.93 -6.82 -17.11
N GLU A 84 5.10 -6.42 -17.59
CA GLU A 84 5.83 -7.15 -18.63
C GLU A 84 6.25 -8.55 -18.15
N GLY A 85 6.67 -8.64 -16.88
CA GLY A 85 6.98 -9.92 -16.23
C GLY A 85 5.76 -10.77 -15.91
N GLU A 86 4.61 -10.15 -15.64
CA GLU A 86 3.36 -10.77 -15.18
C GLU A 86 2.13 -10.16 -15.86
N PRO A 87 1.89 -10.42 -17.15
CA PRO A 87 0.82 -9.75 -17.89
C PRO A 87 -0.60 -10.13 -17.46
N ASP A 88 -0.77 -11.22 -16.72
CA ASP A 88 -2.03 -11.72 -16.17
C ASP A 88 -2.15 -11.50 -14.66
N VAL A 89 -1.41 -10.52 -14.12
CA VAL A 89 -1.42 -10.22 -12.70
C VAL A 89 -2.82 -9.89 -12.18
N GLU A 90 -3.14 -10.43 -11.01
CA GLU A 90 -4.31 -10.10 -10.24
C GLU A 90 -3.91 -9.72 -8.81
N TRP A 91 -4.04 -8.44 -8.48
CA TRP A 91 -3.79 -7.87 -7.17
C TRP A 91 -5.10 -7.62 -6.45
N ARG A 92 -5.32 -8.23 -5.29
CA ARG A 92 -6.57 -8.13 -4.51
C ARG A 92 -6.30 -7.67 -3.09
N LEU A 93 -6.98 -6.62 -2.67
CA LEU A 93 -7.01 -6.19 -1.27
C LEU A 93 -7.90 -7.15 -0.46
N THR A 94 -7.42 -7.61 0.69
CA THR A 94 -8.15 -8.52 1.58
C THR A 94 -8.60 -7.86 2.87
N THR A 95 -7.77 -7.00 3.45
CA THR A 95 -8.06 -6.21 4.65
C THR A 95 -7.62 -4.78 4.40
N ILE A 96 -8.42 -3.80 4.81
CA ILE A 96 -8.05 -2.38 4.74
C ILE A 96 -8.30 -1.74 6.10
N VAL A 97 -7.26 -1.09 6.63
CA VAL A 97 -7.32 -0.24 7.82
C VAL A 97 -7.07 1.20 7.37
N ASP A 98 -8.08 2.02 7.44
CA ASP A 98 -8.00 3.44 7.08
C ASP A 98 -7.94 4.27 8.37
N ALA A 99 -6.82 4.97 8.59
CA ALA A 99 -6.56 5.83 9.73
C ALA A 99 -6.38 7.30 9.28
N GLY A 100 -7.12 7.72 8.26
CA GLY A 100 -7.09 9.08 7.71
C GLY A 100 -5.93 9.29 6.74
N PRO A 101 -4.85 10.00 7.12
CA PRO A 101 -3.74 10.23 6.22
C PRO A 101 -2.87 8.98 5.97
N VAL A 102 -3.09 7.92 6.72
CA VAL A 102 -2.38 6.64 6.55
C VAL A 102 -3.39 5.53 6.38
N VAL A 103 -3.20 4.75 5.32
CA VAL A 103 -3.98 3.54 5.03
C VAL A 103 -3.03 2.35 5.04
N ALA A 104 -3.39 1.29 5.73
CA ALA A 104 -2.70 0.02 5.64
C ALA A 104 -3.63 -1.03 5.03
N ALA A 105 -3.09 -1.92 4.24
CA ALA A 105 -3.87 -3.00 3.66
C ALA A 105 -3.08 -4.30 3.58
N GLU A 106 -3.76 -5.42 3.78
CA GLU A 106 -3.28 -6.74 3.37
C GLU A 106 -3.80 -7.05 1.97
N TRP A 107 -3.04 -7.84 1.22
CA TRP A 107 -3.39 -8.20 -0.14
C TRP A 107 -2.87 -9.57 -0.54
N THR A 108 -3.44 -10.07 -1.63
CA THR A 108 -2.93 -11.21 -2.38
C THR A 108 -2.56 -10.78 -3.79
N TRP A 109 -1.52 -11.41 -4.33
CA TRP A 109 -1.03 -11.22 -5.68
C TRP A 109 -0.91 -12.58 -6.35
N THR A 110 -1.38 -12.69 -7.59
CA THR A 110 -1.25 -13.92 -8.40
C THR A 110 -0.98 -13.55 -9.85
N GLY A 111 -0.13 -14.31 -10.50
CA GLY A 111 0.20 -14.07 -11.91
C GLY A 111 1.00 -15.22 -12.52
N THR A 112 1.30 -15.11 -13.80
CA THR A 112 2.20 -16.01 -14.52
C THR A 112 3.50 -15.26 -14.79
N TYR A 113 4.52 -15.55 -13.98
CA TYR A 113 5.79 -14.83 -13.97
C TYR A 113 6.78 -15.37 -15.00
N THR A 114 7.46 -14.44 -15.68
CA THR A 114 8.63 -14.71 -16.50
C THR A 114 9.71 -13.67 -16.16
N GLY A 115 10.86 -14.11 -15.67
CA GLY A 115 11.94 -13.23 -15.24
C GLY A 115 12.98 -13.91 -14.36
N GLN A 116 13.65 -13.14 -13.51
CA GLN A 116 14.61 -13.67 -12.53
C GLN A 116 13.89 -14.06 -11.23
N GLY A 117 13.90 -15.36 -10.91
CA GLY A 117 13.43 -15.86 -9.63
C GLY A 117 14.56 -15.98 -8.59
N PRO A 118 14.25 -16.38 -7.35
CA PRO A 118 15.23 -16.49 -6.27
C PRO A 118 16.37 -17.48 -6.53
N THR A 119 16.14 -18.48 -7.38
CA THR A 119 17.10 -19.55 -7.69
C THR A 119 17.58 -19.55 -9.15
N GLY A 120 17.19 -18.54 -9.94
CA GLY A 120 17.58 -18.40 -11.35
C GLY A 120 16.39 -18.02 -12.24
N PRO A 121 16.58 -18.03 -13.58
CA PRO A 121 15.54 -17.62 -14.51
C PRO A 121 14.29 -18.53 -14.41
N VAL A 122 13.13 -17.90 -14.48
CA VAL A 122 11.81 -18.51 -14.45
C VAL A 122 11.07 -18.15 -15.73
N LYS A 123 10.35 -19.11 -16.31
CA LYS A 123 9.56 -18.89 -17.52
C LYS A 123 8.15 -19.44 -17.34
N ALA A 124 7.17 -18.55 -17.51
CA ALA A 124 5.75 -18.89 -17.47
C ALA A 124 5.34 -19.70 -16.22
N GLN A 125 5.86 -19.32 -15.06
CA GLN A 125 5.56 -20.01 -13.81
C GLN A 125 4.41 -19.31 -13.10
N ARG A 126 3.36 -20.06 -12.74
CA ARG A 126 2.31 -19.54 -11.87
C ARG A 126 2.88 -19.25 -10.50
N ILE A 127 2.72 -18.00 -10.05
CA ILE A 127 3.12 -17.57 -8.71
C ILE A 127 1.91 -17.05 -7.96
N SER A 128 2.01 -17.08 -6.64
CA SER A 128 1.03 -16.46 -5.75
C SER A 128 1.69 -16.11 -4.44
N GLY A 129 1.34 -14.96 -3.89
CA GLY A 129 1.85 -14.50 -2.62
C GLY A 129 0.86 -13.58 -1.92
N ARG A 130 1.26 -13.14 -0.77
CA ARG A 130 0.54 -12.16 0.04
C ARG A 130 1.52 -11.17 0.65
N GLY A 131 1.03 -9.97 0.91
CA GLY A 131 1.80 -8.94 1.58
C GLY A 131 0.91 -7.92 2.25
N ALA A 132 1.54 -6.84 2.67
CA ALA A 132 0.87 -5.69 3.21
C ALA A 132 1.50 -4.41 2.66
N SER A 133 0.67 -3.39 2.49
CA SER A 133 1.14 -2.06 2.10
C SER A 133 0.80 -1.03 3.16
N VAL A 134 1.67 -0.04 3.31
CA VAL A 134 1.43 1.18 4.08
C VAL A 134 1.45 2.36 3.13
N VAL A 135 0.34 3.09 3.10
CA VAL A 135 0.10 4.15 2.13
C VAL A 135 -0.15 5.47 2.84
N VAL A 136 0.58 6.51 2.46
CA VAL A 136 0.37 7.89 2.96
C VAL A 136 -0.43 8.65 1.91
N ILE A 137 -1.54 9.22 2.35
CA ILE A 137 -2.45 10.02 1.52
C ILE A 137 -2.25 11.51 1.84
N GLU A 138 -2.05 12.30 0.81
CA GLU A 138 -1.95 13.74 0.86
C GLU A 138 -2.92 14.36 -0.15
N ASN A 139 -3.84 15.21 0.32
CA ASN A 139 -4.83 15.89 -0.54
C ASN A 139 -5.61 14.93 -1.46
N GLY A 140 -5.99 13.75 -0.95
CA GLY A 140 -6.74 12.73 -1.70
C GLY A 140 -5.92 11.98 -2.76
N ARG A 141 -4.58 12.03 -2.66
CA ARG A 141 -3.65 11.31 -3.55
C ARG A 141 -2.62 10.55 -2.74
N ILE A 142 -2.07 9.51 -3.31
CA ILE A 142 -0.98 8.76 -2.70
C ILE A 142 0.30 9.59 -2.77
N LYS A 143 0.87 9.89 -1.60
CA LYS A 143 2.16 10.53 -1.45
C LYS A 143 3.29 9.53 -1.30
N ARG A 144 3.03 8.43 -0.59
CA ARG A 144 3.96 7.31 -0.46
C ARG A 144 3.16 6.01 -0.45
N PHE A 145 3.70 5.02 -1.13
CA PHE A 145 3.23 3.65 -1.15
C PHE A 145 4.40 2.75 -0.83
N THR A 146 4.30 1.93 0.20
CA THR A 146 5.38 1.01 0.61
C THR A 146 4.84 -0.40 0.74
N ASP A 147 5.42 -1.34 -0.01
CA ASP A 147 5.09 -2.76 0.02
C ASP A 147 6.04 -3.56 0.90
N TYR A 148 5.46 -4.48 1.67
CA TYR A 148 6.16 -5.42 2.55
C TYR A 148 5.64 -6.83 2.30
N TYR A 149 6.53 -7.72 1.84
CA TYR A 149 6.21 -9.12 1.62
C TYR A 149 7.48 -9.99 1.60
N ASP A 150 7.30 -11.31 1.64
CA ASP A 150 8.38 -12.27 1.45
C ASP A 150 8.41 -12.71 -0.02
N LEU A 151 9.34 -12.16 -0.79
CA LEU A 151 9.50 -12.46 -2.22
C LEU A 151 9.69 -13.95 -2.47
N ALA A 152 10.43 -14.66 -1.60
CA ALA A 152 10.65 -16.09 -1.76
C ALA A 152 9.36 -16.91 -1.63
N SER A 153 8.35 -16.41 -0.91
CA SER A 153 7.07 -17.09 -0.72
C SER A 153 6.21 -17.15 -1.98
N PHE A 154 6.47 -16.28 -2.96
CA PHE A 154 5.75 -16.28 -4.24
C PHE A 154 6.08 -17.46 -5.14
N PHE A 155 7.26 -18.02 -4.96
CA PHE A 155 7.74 -19.12 -5.79
C PHE A 155 7.51 -20.48 -5.11
N PRO A 156 7.18 -21.53 -5.87
CA PRO A 156 7.06 -22.87 -5.32
C PRO A 156 8.35 -23.27 -4.60
N LYS A 157 8.22 -23.78 -3.39
CA LYS A 157 9.37 -24.33 -2.67
C LYS A 157 9.89 -25.55 -3.43
N ALA A 158 11.23 -25.63 -3.57
CA ALA A 158 11.85 -26.85 -4.08
C ALA A 158 11.39 -28.06 -3.23
N PRO A 159 11.12 -29.22 -3.83
CA PRO A 159 10.80 -30.44 -3.09
C PRO A 159 11.87 -30.67 -2.01
N THR A 160 11.48 -30.76 -0.76
CA THR A 160 12.43 -31.14 0.30
C THR A 160 12.87 -32.57 0.06
N ALA A 161 14.17 -32.84 0.13
CA ALA A 161 14.77 -34.17 -0.15
C ALA A 161 14.13 -35.31 0.67
N ASN A 162 13.41 -35.01 1.76
CA ASN A 162 12.70 -35.98 2.60
C ASN A 162 11.38 -36.53 1.98
N ALA A 163 10.80 -35.88 0.96
CA ALA A 163 9.57 -36.38 0.35
C ALA A 163 9.84 -37.59 -0.59
N ALA A 164 11.06 -37.73 -1.10
CA ALA A 164 11.43 -38.81 -1.98
C ALA A 164 11.72 -40.16 -1.25
N GLN A 165 11.90 -40.14 0.08
CA GLN A 165 12.22 -41.36 0.84
C GLN A 165 11.01 -42.08 1.44
N SER A 166 9.82 -41.48 1.43
CA SER A 166 8.62 -42.11 1.99
C SER A 166 7.91 -43.08 1.06
N ASP A 167 8.13 -42.99 -0.25
CA ASP A 167 7.47 -43.90 -1.22
C ASP A 167 8.18 -45.25 -1.41
N ASP A 168 9.47 -45.36 -1.07
CA ASP A 168 10.22 -46.60 -1.18
C ASP A 168 10.06 -47.51 0.06
N ALA A 169 9.61 -46.98 1.20
CA ALA A 169 9.41 -47.74 2.45
C ALA A 169 8.07 -48.50 2.50
N VAL A 170 7.12 -48.21 1.60
CA VAL A 170 5.78 -48.82 1.58
C VAL A 170 5.71 -50.00 0.56
N ARG A 171 6.75 -50.21 -0.24
CA ARG A 171 6.80 -51.28 -1.28
C ARG A 171 7.71 -52.46 -0.96
N ARG A 172 8.06 -52.68 0.30
CA ARG A 172 8.81 -53.89 0.74
C ARG A 172 8.01 -54.69 1.74
#